data_2912ee38fab269050cd8714e8d29d7a4
#
_entry.id   2912ee38fab269050cd8714e8d29d7a4
#
_cell.length_a   1.000
_cell.length_b   1.000
_cell.length_c   1.000
_cell.angle_alpha   90.00
_cell.angle_beta   90.00
_cell.angle_gamma   90.00
#
_symmetry.space_group_name_H-M   'P 1'
#
loop_
_entity.id
_entity.type
_entity.pdbx_description
1 polymer ?
#
loop_
_entity_poly.entity_id
_entity_poly.type
_entity_poly.pdbx_seq_one_letter_code
_entity_poly.pdbx_strand_id
1 'polypeptide(L)'
;TLSPRMRILRTHIALLARRLALLWLALALCRAVFYLYNLPILGAAELRGGVLIDLLRGAFKFDTVSVLYVNAPFILLSLVPLHLRERRWWQSMTYWYYMIVNSTAIVALNLADTVYFRYAQKRFTADEILFADNDNSFRLIVKFAAENWYLAVAGALLTALLARGY
;
A
#
# COMPACT_ATOMS: atom_id res chain seq x y z
N THR A 1 0.37 37.23 -10.53
CA THR A 1 -0.66 36.25 -11.01
C THR A 1 0.02 35.21 -11.87
N LEU A 2 -0.04 33.94 -11.45
CA LEU A 2 0.55 32.81 -12.15
C LEU A 2 -0.11 32.64 -13.54
N SER A 3 0.71 32.32 -14.56
CA SER A 3 0.18 32.04 -15.91
C SER A 3 -0.80 30.87 -15.88
N PRO A 4 -1.79 30.78 -16.80
CA PRO A 4 -2.76 29.69 -16.86
C PRO A 4 -2.10 28.30 -16.90
N ARG A 5 -0.99 28.16 -17.63
CA ARG A 5 -0.22 26.90 -17.73
C ARG A 5 0.39 26.48 -16.39
N MET A 6 0.93 27.42 -15.62
CA MET A 6 1.48 27.15 -14.30
C MET A 6 0.40 26.77 -13.28
N ARG A 7 -0.81 27.32 -13.40
CA ARG A 7 -1.93 26.97 -12.56
C ARG A 7 -2.37 25.51 -12.80
N ILE A 8 -2.49 25.10 -14.06
CA ILE A 8 -2.82 23.73 -14.45
C ILE A 8 -1.76 22.76 -13.92
N LEU A 9 -0.47 23.05 -14.14
CA LEU A 9 0.63 22.20 -13.67
C LEU A 9 0.60 22.03 -12.15
N ARG A 10 0.38 23.11 -11.40
CA ARG A 10 0.28 23.08 -9.93
C ARG A 10 -0.87 22.18 -9.45
N THR A 11 -2.02 22.27 -10.10
CA THR A 11 -3.18 21.42 -9.76
C THR A 11 -2.85 19.93 -9.97
N HIS A 12 -2.16 19.59 -11.05
CA HIS A 12 -1.80 18.20 -11.33
C HIS A 12 -0.76 17.64 -10.37
N ILE A 13 0.25 18.43 -10.02
CA ILE A 13 1.24 18.03 -9.01
C ILE A 13 0.56 17.85 -7.65
N ALA A 14 -0.35 18.75 -7.28
CA ALA A 14 -1.10 18.63 -6.03
C ALA A 14 -1.98 17.36 -5.99
N LEU A 15 -2.64 17.01 -7.09
CA LEU A 15 -3.40 15.77 -7.20
C LEU A 15 -2.50 14.53 -7.09
N LEU A 16 -1.36 14.51 -7.77
CA LEU A 16 -0.40 13.42 -7.66
C LEU A 16 0.12 13.28 -6.23
N ALA A 17 0.52 14.38 -5.61
CA ALA A 17 0.99 14.40 -4.22
C ALA A 17 -0.09 13.88 -3.24
N ARG A 18 -1.36 14.30 -3.43
CA ARG A 18 -2.49 13.80 -2.64
C ARG A 18 -2.66 12.28 -2.78
N ARG A 19 -2.60 11.76 -4.01
CA ARG A 19 -2.71 10.31 -4.26
C ARG A 19 -1.59 9.53 -3.60
N LEU A 20 -0.35 9.99 -3.71
CA LEU A 20 0.80 9.37 -3.04
C LEU A 20 0.71 9.46 -1.51
N ALA A 21 0.22 10.58 -0.98
CA ALA A 21 0.00 10.73 0.46
C ALA A 21 -1.08 9.77 0.99
N LEU A 22 -2.15 9.53 0.22
CA LEU A 22 -3.18 8.54 0.57
C LEU A 22 -2.61 7.12 0.60
N LEU A 23 -1.75 6.77 -0.36
CA LEU A 23 -1.06 5.47 -0.37
C LEU A 23 -0.13 5.32 0.83
N TRP A 24 0.61 6.37 1.15
CA TRP A 24 1.46 6.38 2.34
C TRP A 24 0.66 6.18 3.62
N LEU A 25 -0.49 6.86 3.76
CA LEU A 25 -1.40 6.66 4.89
C LEU A 25 -1.97 5.25 4.94
N ALA A 26 -2.36 4.68 3.80
CA ALA A 26 -2.85 3.30 3.73
C ALA A 26 -1.78 2.31 4.20
N LEU A 27 -0.52 2.48 3.76
CA LEU A 27 0.60 1.66 4.18
C LEU A 27 0.89 1.81 5.68
N ALA A 28 0.86 3.04 6.19
CA ALA A 28 1.03 3.32 7.63
C ALA A 28 -0.08 2.66 8.47
N LEU A 29 -1.33 2.67 7.99
CA LEU A 29 -2.45 1.97 8.64
C LEU A 29 -2.27 0.45 8.60
N CYS A 30 -1.87 -0.13 7.48
CA CYS A 30 -1.55 -1.57 7.41
C CYS A 30 -0.44 -1.94 8.41
N ARG A 31 0.57 -1.10 8.54
CA ARG A 31 1.64 -1.28 9.52
C ARG A 31 1.14 -1.18 10.96
N ALA A 32 0.29 -0.23 11.27
CA ALA A 32 -0.35 -0.13 12.60
C ALA A 32 -1.16 -1.38 12.91
N VAL A 33 -1.95 -1.87 11.96
CA VAL A 33 -2.69 -3.15 12.08
C VAL A 33 -1.73 -4.31 12.34
N PHE A 34 -0.62 -4.39 11.59
CA PHE A 34 0.40 -5.43 11.79
C PHE A 34 0.94 -5.45 13.23
N TYR A 35 1.33 -4.29 13.76
CA TYR A 35 1.87 -4.20 15.12
C TYR A 35 0.81 -4.51 16.18
N LEU A 36 -0.39 -3.97 16.04
CA LEU A 36 -1.48 -4.21 16.99
C LEU A 36 -1.90 -5.69 16.99
N TYR A 37 -1.99 -6.31 15.83
CA TYR A 37 -2.36 -7.72 15.68
C TYR A 37 -1.30 -8.66 16.27
N ASN A 38 -0.02 -8.35 16.07
CA ASN A 38 1.10 -9.17 16.51
C ASN A 38 1.71 -8.73 17.84
N LEU A 39 1.12 -7.76 18.53
CA LEU A 39 1.60 -7.25 19.82
C LEU A 39 1.85 -8.34 20.89
N PRO A 40 1.03 -9.40 21.01
CA PRO A 40 1.29 -10.48 21.95
C PRO A 40 2.58 -11.25 21.69
N ILE A 41 3.06 -11.27 20.43
CA ILE A 41 4.28 -11.97 20.01
C ILE A 41 5.48 -11.03 20.11
N LEU A 42 5.32 -9.78 19.64
CA LEU A 42 6.39 -8.78 19.63
C LEU A 42 6.76 -8.28 21.03
N GLY A 43 5.79 -8.30 21.96
CA GLY A 43 5.97 -7.79 23.31
C GLY A 43 5.81 -6.26 23.40
N ALA A 44 5.15 -5.81 24.47
CA ALA A 44 4.93 -4.37 24.70
C ALA A 44 6.22 -3.58 24.99
N ALA A 45 7.31 -4.24 25.36
CA ALA A 45 8.60 -3.61 25.64
C ALA A 45 9.23 -2.97 24.39
N GLU A 46 9.00 -3.56 23.22
CA GLU A 46 9.49 -3.03 21.94
C GLU A 46 8.80 -1.71 21.52
N LEU A 47 7.65 -1.39 22.10
CA LEU A 47 6.91 -0.15 21.82
C LEU A 47 7.23 0.98 22.81
N ARG A 48 8.25 0.84 23.67
CA ARG A 48 8.59 1.84 24.69
C ARG A 48 9.80 2.69 24.30
N GLY A 49 9.74 3.99 24.62
CA GLY A 49 10.86 4.92 24.61
C GLY A 49 11.54 5.12 23.26
N GLY A 50 12.87 5.03 23.24
CA GLY A 50 13.69 5.27 22.04
C GLY A 50 13.42 4.30 20.91
N VAL A 51 13.10 3.04 21.22
CA VAL A 51 12.79 2.00 20.22
C VAL A 51 11.56 2.38 19.38
N LEU A 52 10.52 2.93 19.98
CA LEU A 52 9.35 3.40 19.26
C LEU A 52 9.69 4.54 18.27
N ILE A 53 10.56 5.47 18.69
CA ILE A 53 10.99 6.58 17.82
C ILE A 53 11.78 6.05 16.63
N ASP A 54 12.70 5.13 16.86
CA ASP A 54 13.51 4.53 15.78
C ASP A 54 12.65 3.68 14.84
N LEU A 55 11.67 2.96 15.38
CA LEU A 55 10.68 2.21 14.61
C LEU A 55 9.83 3.14 13.71
N LEU A 56 9.35 4.26 14.25
CA LEU A 56 8.58 5.25 13.49
C LEU A 56 9.43 5.93 12.41
N ARG A 57 10.68 6.27 12.71
CA ARG A 57 11.62 6.83 11.71
C ARG A 57 11.92 5.83 10.59
N GLY A 58 12.19 4.57 10.98
CA GLY A 58 12.40 3.48 10.02
C GLY A 58 11.16 3.26 9.15
N ALA A 59 9.98 3.17 9.77
CA ALA A 59 8.71 3.04 9.07
C ALA A 59 8.50 4.17 8.07
N PHE A 60 8.64 5.42 8.48
CA PHE A 60 8.49 6.58 7.59
C PHE A 60 9.42 6.49 6.38
N LYS A 61 10.70 6.17 6.60
CA LYS A 61 11.69 6.04 5.52
C LYS A 61 11.32 4.91 4.56
N PHE A 62 11.05 3.72 5.08
CA PHE A 62 10.75 2.54 4.25
C PHE A 62 9.42 2.68 3.53
N ASP A 63 8.38 3.21 4.17
CA ASP A 63 7.07 3.42 3.57
C ASP A 63 7.14 4.44 2.43
N THR A 64 7.90 5.53 2.63
CA THR A 64 8.13 6.53 1.59
C THR A 64 8.83 5.93 0.37
N VAL A 65 9.92 5.19 0.59
CA VAL A 65 10.65 4.52 -0.50
C VAL A 65 9.75 3.50 -1.21
N SER A 66 9.01 2.68 -0.46
CA SER A 66 8.11 1.66 -1.02
C SER A 66 7.01 2.29 -1.88
N VAL A 67 6.35 3.34 -1.39
CA VAL A 67 5.30 4.04 -2.15
C VAL A 67 5.88 4.64 -3.43
N LEU A 68 7.03 5.30 -3.36
CA LEU A 68 7.65 5.92 -4.54
C LEU A 68 8.13 4.87 -5.54
N TYR A 69 8.75 3.79 -5.07
CA TYR A 69 9.28 2.73 -5.93
C TYR A 69 8.16 1.97 -6.65
N VAL A 70 7.17 1.49 -5.90
CA VAL A 70 6.01 0.75 -6.46
C VAL A 70 5.21 1.63 -7.41
N ASN A 71 5.12 2.93 -7.14
CA ASN A 71 4.36 3.88 -7.96
C ASN A 71 5.21 4.68 -8.95
N ALA A 72 6.49 4.33 -9.15
CA ALA A 72 7.33 5.02 -10.15
C ALA A 72 6.70 5.03 -11.56
N PRO A 73 6.15 3.91 -12.10
CA PRO A 73 5.45 3.93 -13.39
C PRO A 73 4.20 4.82 -13.35
N PHE A 74 3.42 4.82 -12.26
CA PHE A 74 2.26 5.70 -12.10
C PHE A 74 2.66 7.18 -12.12
N ILE A 75 3.74 7.53 -11.44
CA ILE A 75 4.29 8.89 -11.42
C ILE A 75 4.70 9.32 -12.83
N LEU A 76 5.44 8.47 -13.55
CA LEU A 76 5.85 8.72 -14.92
C LEU A 76 4.64 8.90 -15.84
N LEU A 77 3.64 8.01 -15.79
CA LEU A 77 2.40 8.11 -16.56
C LEU A 77 1.62 9.38 -16.25
N SER A 78 1.68 9.85 -15.00
CA SER A 78 1.01 11.09 -14.55
C SER A 78 1.72 12.36 -15.00
N LEU A 79 3.02 12.29 -15.32
CA LEU A 79 3.85 13.41 -15.75
C LEU A 79 3.91 13.58 -17.27
N VAL A 80 3.39 12.61 -18.04
CA VAL A 80 3.34 12.66 -19.52
C VAL A 80 2.58 13.91 -20.01
N PRO A 81 2.96 14.50 -21.17
CA PRO A 81 2.37 15.72 -21.70
C PRO A 81 0.84 15.70 -21.83
N LEU A 82 0.23 16.87 -21.62
CA LEU A 82 -1.22 17.10 -21.45
C LEU A 82 -2.11 16.44 -22.50
N HIS A 83 -1.74 16.43 -23.78
CA HIS A 83 -2.59 15.92 -24.86
C HIS A 83 -2.82 14.40 -24.85
N LEU A 84 -1.89 13.62 -24.32
CA LEU A 84 -2.10 12.17 -24.12
C LEU A 84 -2.94 11.93 -22.87
N ARG A 85 -2.73 12.73 -21.84
CA ARG A 85 -3.37 12.60 -20.53
C ARG A 85 -4.86 12.93 -20.54
N GLU A 86 -5.34 13.74 -21.49
CA GLU A 86 -6.75 14.05 -21.68
C GLU A 86 -7.54 12.91 -22.36
N ARG A 87 -6.85 11.94 -22.95
CA ARG A 87 -7.51 10.80 -23.58
C ARG A 87 -8.09 9.84 -22.53
N ARG A 88 -9.34 9.45 -22.71
CA ARG A 88 -10.08 8.57 -21.78
C ARG A 88 -9.35 7.24 -21.52
N TRP A 89 -8.78 6.63 -22.56
CA TRP A 89 -8.04 5.36 -22.42
C TRP A 89 -6.78 5.51 -21.54
N TRP A 90 -6.07 6.64 -21.65
CA TRP A 90 -4.91 6.94 -20.82
C TRP A 90 -5.27 7.11 -19.35
N GLN A 91 -6.36 7.85 -19.09
CA GLN A 91 -6.89 8.04 -17.73
C GLN A 91 -7.34 6.70 -17.12
N SER A 92 -8.04 5.87 -17.91
CA SER A 92 -8.48 4.54 -17.49
C SER A 92 -7.29 3.63 -17.18
N MET A 93 -6.29 3.58 -18.06
CA MET A 93 -5.07 2.78 -17.83
C MET A 93 -4.33 3.22 -16.57
N THR A 94 -4.16 4.52 -16.37
CA THR A 94 -3.47 5.08 -15.20
C THR A 94 -4.25 4.79 -13.92
N TYR A 95 -5.59 4.89 -13.96
CA TYR A 95 -6.47 4.55 -12.85
C TYR A 95 -6.37 3.07 -12.49
N TRP A 96 -6.50 2.17 -13.46
CA TRP A 96 -6.42 0.74 -13.21
C TRP A 96 -5.05 0.30 -12.72
N TYR A 97 -3.98 0.87 -13.28
CA TYR A 97 -2.64 0.64 -12.76
C TYR A 97 -2.56 1.05 -11.28
N TYR A 98 -2.98 2.27 -10.94
CA TYR A 98 -2.99 2.76 -9.57
C TYR A 98 -3.77 1.84 -8.65
N MET A 99 -4.98 1.46 -9.04
CA MET A 99 -5.85 0.62 -8.21
C MET A 99 -5.30 -0.80 -8.05
N ILE A 100 -4.97 -1.50 -9.14
CA ILE A 100 -4.52 -2.90 -9.08
C ILE A 100 -3.23 -3.01 -8.30
N VAL A 101 -2.22 -2.21 -8.65
CA VAL A 101 -0.90 -2.30 -8.03
C VAL A 101 -0.98 -1.97 -6.53
N ASN A 102 -1.68 -0.91 -6.15
CA ASN A 102 -1.71 -0.50 -4.75
C ASN A 102 -2.66 -1.34 -3.91
N SER A 103 -3.80 -1.80 -4.44
CA SER A 103 -4.67 -2.73 -3.72
C SER A 103 -3.95 -4.07 -3.47
N THR A 104 -3.12 -4.53 -4.39
CA THR A 104 -2.35 -5.76 -4.22
C THR A 104 -1.11 -5.53 -3.37
N ALA A 105 -0.19 -4.66 -3.79
CA ALA A 105 1.12 -4.51 -3.14
C ALA A 105 1.02 -3.81 -1.78
N ILE A 106 0.21 -2.75 -1.64
CA ILE A 106 0.13 -1.97 -0.41
C ILE A 106 -0.90 -2.55 0.55
N VAL A 107 -2.10 -2.92 0.06
CA VAL A 107 -3.16 -3.38 0.95
C VAL A 107 -3.11 -4.89 1.16
N ALA A 108 -3.32 -5.69 0.10
CA ALA A 108 -3.49 -7.13 0.23
C ALA A 108 -2.25 -7.84 0.79
N LEU A 109 -1.05 -7.55 0.26
CA LEU A 109 0.19 -8.19 0.72
C LEU A 109 0.55 -7.80 2.16
N ASN A 110 0.34 -6.54 2.57
CA ASN A 110 0.62 -6.13 3.96
C ASN A 110 -0.37 -6.74 4.96
N LEU A 111 -1.65 -6.88 4.59
CA LEU A 111 -2.63 -7.54 5.47
C LEU A 111 -2.40 -9.06 5.52
N ALA A 112 -2.03 -9.69 4.40
CA ALA A 112 -1.64 -11.10 4.36
C ALA A 112 -0.40 -11.35 5.24
N ASP A 113 0.62 -10.48 5.15
CA ASP A 113 1.83 -10.53 5.98
C ASP A 113 1.50 -10.41 7.48
N THR A 114 0.48 -9.64 7.84
CA THR A 114 0.00 -9.51 9.22
C THR A 114 -0.41 -10.86 9.82
N VAL A 115 -1.13 -11.66 9.05
CA VAL A 115 -1.56 -13.01 9.45
C VAL A 115 -0.40 -14.00 9.38
N TYR A 116 0.36 -13.96 8.29
CA TYR A 116 1.47 -14.88 8.05
C TYR A 116 2.54 -14.79 9.13
N PHE A 117 2.90 -13.58 9.57
CA PHE A 117 3.88 -13.36 10.64
C PHE A 117 3.51 -14.08 11.93
N ARG A 118 2.22 -14.18 12.26
CA ARG A 118 1.76 -14.86 13.47
C ARG A 118 2.08 -16.35 13.49
N TYR A 119 2.12 -16.98 12.30
CA TYR A 119 2.40 -18.42 12.17
C TYR A 119 3.86 -18.71 11.89
N ALA A 120 4.48 -17.93 11.03
CA ALA A 120 5.84 -18.17 10.56
C ALA A 120 6.92 -17.44 11.38
N GLN A 121 6.54 -16.42 12.16
CA GLN A 121 7.42 -15.50 12.90
C GLN A 121 8.47 -14.83 12.01
N LYS A 122 8.20 -14.76 10.72
CA LYS A 122 8.99 -14.06 9.71
C LYS A 122 8.05 -13.33 8.75
N ARG A 123 8.55 -12.31 8.09
CA ARG A 123 7.78 -11.58 7.10
C ARG A 123 7.63 -12.37 5.81
N PHE A 124 6.49 -12.17 5.16
CA PHE A 124 6.20 -12.79 3.88
C PHE A 124 7.12 -12.22 2.79
N THR A 125 7.83 -13.10 2.08
CA THR A 125 8.81 -12.75 1.04
C THR A 125 8.41 -13.30 -0.32
N ALA A 126 9.01 -12.75 -1.39
CA ALA A 126 8.74 -13.20 -2.76
C ALA A 126 9.09 -14.68 -2.96
N ASP A 127 10.11 -15.18 -2.27
CA ASP A 127 10.52 -16.60 -2.36
C ASP A 127 9.39 -17.52 -1.90
N GLU A 128 8.60 -17.13 -0.93
CA GLU A 128 7.48 -17.94 -0.44
C GLU A 128 6.31 -18.01 -1.43
N ILE A 129 6.16 -16.99 -2.28
CA ILE A 129 5.20 -17.03 -3.39
C ILE A 129 5.70 -17.97 -4.49
N LEU A 130 6.99 -17.94 -4.78
CA LEU A 130 7.59 -18.71 -5.88
C LEU A 130 7.74 -20.20 -5.56
N PHE A 131 7.97 -20.55 -4.30
CA PHE A 131 8.17 -21.91 -3.83
C PHE A 131 6.93 -22.52 -3.15
N ALA A 132 5.83 -21.78 -3.10
CA ALA A 132 4.57 -22.28 -2.59
C ALA A 132 4.02 -23.38 -3.53
N ASP A 133 3.86 -24.59 -2.99
CA ASP A 133 3.23 -25.70 -3.70
C ASP A 133 1.77 -25.32 -4.01
N ASN A 134 1.43 -25.15 -5.29
CA ASN A 134 0.27 -24.41 -5.77
C ASN A 134 -1.09 -24.88 -5.19
N ASP A 135 -1.25 -26.17 -4.92
CA ASP A 135 -2.56 -26.72 -4.48
C ASP A 135 -2.87 -26.45 -2.99
N ASN A 136 -1.86 -26.43 -2.12
CA ASN A 136 -2.04 -26.17 -0.70
C ASN A 136 -2.07 -24.67 -0.36
N SER A 137 -1.35 -23.85 -1.13
CA SER A 137 -1.21 -22.41 -0.85
C SER A 137 -2.52 -21.65 -1.04
N PHE A 138 -3.28 -21.96 -2.10
CA PHE A 138 -4.57 -21.30 -2.32
C PHE A 138 -5.60 -21.65 -1.23
N ARG A 139 -5.67 -22.92 -0.83
CA ARG A 139 -6.54 -23.34 0.29
C ARG A 139 -6.16 -22.67 1.59
N LEU A 140 -4.86 -22.51 1.85
CA LEU A 140 -4.35 -21.84 3.03
C LEU A 140 -4.73 -20.35 3.06
N ILE A 141 -4.58 -19.66 1.92
CA ILE A 141 -4.97 -18.25 1.77
C ILE A 141 -6.48 -18.09 2.02
N VAL A 142 -7.32 -18.93 1.42
CA VAL A 142 -8.78 -18.88 1.63
C VAL A 142 -9.15 -19.15 3.08
N LYS A 143 -8.52 -20.14 3.72
CA LYS A 143 -8.73 -20.43 5.13
C LYS A 143 -8.33 -19.26 6.02
N PHE A 144 -7.15 -18.67 5.80
CA PHE A 144 -6.70 -17.51 6.56
C PHE A 144 -7.58 -16.29 6.35
N ALA A 145 -8.06 -16.05 5.12
CA ALA A 145 -9.01 -14.98 4.83
C ALA A 145 -10.35 -15.19 5.54
N ALA A 146 -10.84 -16.43 5.61
CA ALA A 146 -12.08 -16.76 6.31
C ALA A 146 -11.94 -16.62 7.83
N GLU A 147 -10.85 -17.09 8.41
CA GLU A 147 -10.57 -16.98 9.85
C GLU A 147 -10.32 -15.52 10.29
N ASN A 148 -9.77 -14.69 9.39
CA ASN A 148 -9.45 -13.29 9.65
C ASN A 148 -10.27 -12.33 8.75
N TRP A 149 -11.55 -12.63 8.57
CA TRP A 149 -12.46 -11.89 7.70
C TRP A 149 -12.46 -10.37 7.95
N TYR A 150 -12.25 -9.96 9.19
CA TYR A 150 -12.15 -8.54 9.58
C TYR A 150 -10.97 -7.82 8.93
N LEU A 151 -9.85 -8.51 8.68
CA LEU A 151 -8.73 -7.95 7.91
C LEU A 151 -9.08 -7.82 6.43
N ALA A 152 -9.83 -8.78 5.88
CA ALA A 152 -10.33 -8.68 4.51
C ALA A 152 -11.29 -7.48 4.35
N VAL A 153 -12.18 -7.25 5.32
CA VAL A 153 -13.05 -6.08 5.36
C VAL A 153 -12.24 -4.78 5.48
N ALA A 154 -11.23 -4.75 6.35
CA ALA A 154 -10.32 -3.60 6.46
C ALA A 154 -9.60 -3.30 5.14
N GLY A 155 -9.12 -4.34 4.44
CA GLY A 155 -8.51 -4.23 3.12
C GLY A 155 -9.48 -3.69 2.06
N ALA A 156 -10.71 -4.18 2.04
CA ALA A 156 -11.75 -3.67 1.14
C ALA A 156 -12.07 -2.19 1.40
N LEU A 157 -12.16 -1.79 2.67
CA LEU A 157 -12.37 -0.40 3.06
C LEU A 157 -11.20 0.49 2.64
N LEU A 158 -9.97 0.08 2.88
CA LEU A 158 -8.78 0.82 2.44
C LEU A 158 -8.74 0.96 0.91
N THR A 159 -9.03 -0.11 0.18
CA THR A 159 -9.12 -0.07 -1.29
C THR A 159 -10.23 0.88 -1.77
N ALA A 160 -11.39 0.87 -1.12
CA ALA A 160 -12.49 1.80 -1.42
C ALA A 160 -12.10 3.27 -1.13
N LEU A 161 -11.35 3.53 -0.05
CA LEU A 161 -10.81 4.85 0.26
C LEU A 161 -9.80 5.31 -0.80
N LEU A 162 -8.92 4.43 -1.28
CA LEU A 162 -7.99 4.74 -2.37
C LEU A 162 -8.75 5.07 -3.66
N ALA A 163 -9.82 4.32 -3.99
CA ALA A 163 -10.67 4.57 -5.16
C ALA A 163 -11.37 5.93 -5.08
N ARG A 164 -11.89 6.30 -3.89
CA ARG A 164 -12.52 7.62 -3.69
C ARG A 164 -11.54 8.78 -3.69
N GLY A 165 -10.30 8.52 -3.28
CA GLY A 165 -9.23 9.52 -3.22
C GLY A 165 -8.53 9.76 -4.57
N TYR A 166 -8.73 8.88 -5.55
CA TYR A 166 -8.18 9.03 -6.90
C TYR A 166 -8.89 10.14 -7.67
#